data_43c90fb9b4ccc7eb3b67c0260bbe9509
#
_entry.id   43c90fb9b4ccc7eb3b67c0260bbe9509
#
_cell.length_a   1.000
_cell.length_b   1.000
_cell.length_c   1.000
_cell.angle_alpha   90.00
_cell.angle_beta   90.00
_cell.angle_gamma   90.00
#
_symmetry.space_group_name_H-M   'P 1'
#
loop_
_entity.id
_entity.type
_entity.pdbx_description
1 polymer ?
#
loop_
_entity_poly.entity_id
_entity_poly.type
_entity_poly.pdbx_seq_one_letter_code
_entity_poly.pdbx_strand_id
1 'polypeptide(L)'
;EETASPYPCLKRLAGDITVFPQLIGKINGILSPYGKIKDNASAELARIRRELVSTMGSISRSLNNILRNAQSEGIVDKDVAPTMRDGRLVIPVVPALKRKIKGIVHDESASGKTVFIEPAEVVEANNRIRELEGDERREIIRILVEFSNLLRPSIPDILLSYEFLAEIDFIPVSYTHLRAHETSAHL
;
A
#
# COMPACT_ATOMS: atom_id res chain seq x y z
N GLU A 1 33.94 -7.41 -38.92
CA GLU A 1 32.89 -7.10 -39.94
C GLU A 1 31.60 -6.86 -39.20
N GLU A 2 31.27 -5.57 -39.04
CA GLU A 2 29.99 -5.15 -38.42
C GLU A 2 28.92 -5.48 -39.47
N THR A 3 28.14 -6.51 -39.24
CA THR A 3 27.00 -6.85 -40.07
C THR A 3 26.04 -5.68 -40.09
N ALA A 4 25.88 -5.04 -41.24
CA ALA A 4 24.99 -3.91 -41.44
C ALA A 4 23.56 -4.29 -40.94
N SER A 5 23.01 -3.49 -40.07
CA SER A 5 21.66 -3.72 -39.56
C SER A 5 20.65 -3.75 -40.72
N PRO A 6 19.76 -4.75 -40.78
CA PRO A 6 18.72 -4.82 -41.84
C PRO A 6 17.77 -3.60 -41.76
N TYR A 7 17.79 -2.83 -40.66
CA TYR A 7 16.93 -1.66 -40.44
C TYR A 7 17.73 -0.44 -39.99
N PRO A 8 18.48 0.22 -40.88
CA PRO A 8 19.40 1.32 -40.51
C PRO A 8 18.66 2.55 -39.93
N CYS A 9 17.43 2.82 -40.41
CA CYS A 9 16.64 3.93 -39.87
C CYS A 9 16.16 3.68 -38.43
N LEU A 10 15.73 2.46 -38.11
CA LEU A 10 15.35 2.08 -36.74
C LEU A 10 16.56 2.07 -35.80
N LYS A 11 17.73 1.62 -36.29
CA LYS A 11 18.97 1.68 -35.51
C LYS A 11 19.35 3.12 -35.18
N ARG A 12 19.16 4.06 -36.12
CA ARG A 12 19.42 5.49 -35.87
C ARG A 12 18.45 6.10 -34.86
N LEU A 13 17.15 5.78 -34.97
CA LEU A 13 16.13 6.23 -34.03
C LEU A 13 16.38 5.70 -32.61
N ALA A 14 16.85 4.46 -32.50
CA ALA A 14 17.13 3.83 -31.20
C ALA A 14 18.52 4.18 -30.64
N GLY A 15 19.35 4.94 -31.38
CA GLY A 15 20.75 5.19 -30.99
C GLY A 15 20.94 5.93 -29.67
N ASP A 16 20.00 6.80 -29.34
CA ASP A 16 20.04 7.64 -28.14
C ASP A 16 19.20 7.07 -26.97
N ILE A 17 18.65 5.86 -27.14
CA ILE A 17 17.79 5.26 -26.11
C ILE A 17 18.63 4.57 -25.04
N THR A 18 18.39 4.98 -23.79
CA THR A 18 19.00 4.39 -22.61
C THR A 18 18.02 3.44 -21.92
N VAL A 19 18.49 2.27 -21.52
CA VAL A 19 17.71 1.32 -20.73
C VAL A 19 18.18 1.31 -19.28
N PHE A 20 17.25 1.15 -18.31
CA PHE A 20 17.49 1.32 -16.88
C PHE A 20 17.22 0.03 -16.09
N PRO A 21 17.91 -1.11 -16.33
CA PRO A 21 17.62 -2.37 -15.67
C PRO A 21 17.78 -2.30 -14.15
N GLN A 22 18.73 -1.48 -13.66
CA GLN A 22 18.95 -1.30 -12.22
C GLN A 22 17.79 -0.54 -11.55
N LEU A 23 17.24 0.50 -12.21
CA LEU A 23 16.07 1.23 -11.70
C LEU A 23 14.83 0.32 -11.69
N ILE A 24 14.64 -0.46 -12.76
CA ILE A 24 13.56 -1.45 -12.86
C ILE A 24 13.70 -2.51 -11.76
N GLY A 25 14.90 -3.02 -11.54
CA GLY A 25 15.16 -3.97 -10.45
C GLY A 25 14.84 -3.38 -9.08
N LYS A 26 15.27 -2.13 -8.83
CA LYS A 26 14.99 -1.43 -7.56
C LYS A 26 13.50 -1.17 -7.34
N ILE A 27 12.78 -0.63 -8.34
CA ILE A 27 11.34 -0.37 -8.17
C ILE A 27 10.55 -1.67 -7.98
N ASN A 28 10.93 -2.74 -8.68
CA ASN A 28 10.34 -4.06 -8.50
C ASN A 28 10.64 -4.66 -7.11
N GLY A 29 11.72 -4.27 -6.46
CA GLY A 29 11.99 -4.61 -5.06
C GLY A 29 11.08 -3.87 -4.07
N ILE A 30 10.66 -2.65 -4.42
CA ILE A 30 9.84 -1.78 -3.57
C ILE A 30 8.35 -2.02 -3.79
N LEU A 31 7.90 -2.07 -5.04
CA LEU A 31 6.49 -2.17 -5.41
C LEU A 31 6.10 -3.58 -5.87
N SER A 32 4.88 -3.95 -5.53
CA SER A 32 4.20 -5.09 -6.15
C SER A 32 3.68 -4.73 -7.55
N PRO A 33 3.27 -5.71 -8.39
CA PRO A 33 2.64 -5.43 -9.69
C PRO A 33 1.37 -4.56 -9.61
N TYR A 34 0.75 -4.47 -8.44
CA TYR A 34 -0.44 -3.65 -8.17
C TYR A 34 -0.11 -2.28 -7.57
N GLY A 35 1.16 -1.85 -7.58
CA GLY A 35 1.60 -0.56 -7.05
C GLY A 35 1.62 -0.45 -5.52
N LYS A 36 1.47 -1.56 -4.78
CA LYS A 36 1.54 -1.56 -3.31
C LYS A 36 2.98 -1.74 -2.85
N ILE A 37 3.38 -1.05 -1.79
CA ILE A 37 4.68 -1.24 -1.14
C ILE A 37 4.77 -2.65 -0.57
N LYS A 38 5.80 -3.38 -0.96
CA LYS A 38 6.07 -4.73 -0.48
C LYS A 38 6.48 -4.73 1.00
N ASP A 39 6.13 -5.79 1.72
CA ASP A 39 6.50 -5.91 3.15
C ASP A 39 8.02 -5.96 3.35
N ASN A 40 8.74 -6.48 2.40
CA ASN A 40 10.20 -6.59 2.40
C ASN A 40 10.91 -5.49 1.59
N ALA A 41 10.23 -4.37 1.30
CA ALA A 41 10.83 -3.23 0.60
C ALA A 41 12.03 -2.64 1.38
N SER A 42 12.03 -2.77 2.71
CA SER A 42 13.20 -2.60 3.57
C SER A 42 13.14 -3.57 4.75
N ALA A 43 14.30 -3.82 5.37
CA ALA A 43 14.38 -4.63 6.59
C ALA A 43 13.58 -4.00 7.74
N GLU A 44 13.62 -2.67 7.84
CA GLU A 44 12.90 -1.92 8.87
C GLU A 44 11.38 -1.99 8.66
N LEU A 45 10.89 -1.81 7.43
CA LEU A 45 9.46 -1.96 7.13
C LEU A 45 8.97 -3.37 7.46
N ALA A 46 9.75 -4.39 7.13
CA ALA A 46 9.42 -5.77 7.46
C ALA A 46 9.38 -6.01 8.98
N ARG A 47 10.26 -5.36 9.75
CA ARG A 47 10.26 -5.42 11.23
C ARG A 47 8.99 -4.78 11.79
N ILE A 48 8.67 -3.55 11.36
CA ILE A 48 7.52 -2.78 11.82
C ILE A 48 6.22 -3.55 11.53
N ARG A 49 6.03 -4.06 10.31
CA ARG A 49 4.83 -4.82 9.94
C ARG A 49 4.66 -6.11 10.73
N ARG A 50 5.74 -6.84 10.98
CA ARG A 50 5.69 -8.03 11.86
C ARG A 50 5.29 -7.67 13.28
N GLU A 51 5.83 -6.57 13.82
CA GLU A 51 5.49 -6.11 15.17
C GLU A 51 4.03 -5.65 15.24
N LEU A 52 3.51 -4.94 14.20
CA LEU A 52 2.10 -4.59 14.09
C LEU A 52 1.20 -5.83 14.17
N VAL A 53 1.44 -6.82 13.33
CA VAL A 53 0.65 -8.08 13.29
C VAL A 53 0.71 -8.80 14.64
N SER A 54 1.89 -8.90 15.25
CA SER A 54 2.08 -9.53 16.56
C SER A 54 1.31 -8.80 17.65
N THR A 55 1.41 -7.46 17.69
CA THR A 55 0.74 -6.63 18.70
C THR A 55 -0.78 -6.69 18.55
N MET A 56 -1.29 -6.58 17.32
CA MET A 56 -2.73 -6.74 17.02
C MET A 56 -3.24 -8.13 17.44
N GLY A 57 -2.47 -9.18 17.17
CA GLY A 57 -2.81 -10.53 17.60
C GLY A 57 -2.85 -10.69 19.13
N SER A 58 -1.96 -10.02 19.86
CA SER A 58 -1.95 -10.05 21.34
C SER A 58 -3.16 -9.31 21.91
N ILE A 59 -3.49 -8.13 21.38
CA ILE A 59 -4.68 -7.36 21.78
C ILE A 59 -5.94 -8.18 21.52
N SER A 60 -6.09 -8.78 20.35
CA SER A 60 -7.26 -9.58 20.01
C SER A 60 -7.47 -10.74 21.00
N ARG A 61 -6.40 -11.42 21.41
CA ARG A 61 -6.48 -12.48 22.46
C ARG A 61 -6.89 -11.91 23.80
N SER A 62 -6.30 -10.80 24.24
CA SER A 62 -6.66 -10.16 25.52
C SER A 62 -8.12 -9.71 25.52
N LEU A 63 -8.56 -9.02 24.47
CA LEU A 63 -9.94 -8.58 24.33
C LEU A 63 -10.94 -9.73 24.32
N ASN A 64 -10.63 -10.82 23.62
CA ASN A 64 -11.48 -12.01 23.60
C ASN A 64 -11.60 -12.66 24.98
N ASN A 65 -10.54 -12.67 25.78
CA ASN A 65 -10.59 -13.16 27.15
C ASN A 65 -11.45 -12.25 28.05
N ILE A 66 -11.24 -10.93 27.98
CA ILE A 66 -12.04 -9.95 28.73
C ILE A 66 -13.52 -10.06 28.32
N LEU A 67 -13.78 -10.19 27.03
CA LEU A 67 -15.14 -10.32 26.48
C LEU A 67 -15.83 -11.59 26.98
N ARG A 68 -15.15 -12.75 26.95
CA ARG A 68 -15.71 -14.01 27.48
C ARG A 68 -16.08 -13.89 28.97
N ASN A 69 -15.23 -13.26 29.76
CA ASN A 69 -15.51 -13.02 31.17
C ASN A 69 -16.75 -12.12 31.33
N ALA A 70 -16.82 -11.01 30.60
CA ALA A 70 -17.93 -10.09 30.60
C ALA A 70 -19.25 -10.74 30.11
N GLN A 71 -19.18 -11.64 29.14
CA GLN A 71 -20.32 -12.42 28.64
C GLN A 71 -20.80 -13.44 29.69
N SER A 72 -19.88 -14.10 30.41
CA SER A 72 -20.22 -15.05 31.48
C SER A 72 -20.89 -14.36 32.66
N GLU A 73 -20.56 -13.09 32.92
CA GLU A 73 -21.15 -12.26 33.95
C GLU A 73 -22.44 -11.51 33.51
N GLY A 74 -22.86 -11.69 32.25
CA GLY A 74 -24.03 -11.00 31.69
C GLY A 74 -23.84 -9.50 31.47
N ILE A 75 -22.59 -9.02 31.40
CA ILE A 75 -22.25 -7.61 31.19
C ILE A 75 -22.36 -7.24 29.70
N VAL A 76 -22.10 -8.21 28.83
CA VAL A 76 -22.07 -8.06 27.37
C VAL A 76 -22.83 -9.24 26.75
N ASP A 77 -23.59 -8.99 25.68
CA ASP A 77 -24.29 -10.04 24.96
C ASP A 77 -23.34 -11.02 24.26
N LYS A 78 -23.81 -12.27 24.05
CA LYS A 78 -22.96 -13.36 23.54
C LYS A 78 -22.46 -13.15 22.09
N ASP A 79 -23.16 -12.35 21.33
CA ASP A 79 -22.88 -12.05 19.90
C ASP A 79 -21.96 -10.84 19.73
N VAL A 80 -21.60 -10.17 20.81
CA VAL A 80 -20.70 -9.01 20.75
C VAL A 80 -19.28 -9.45 20.50
N ALA A 81 -18.62 -8.75 19.59
CA ALA A 81 -17.21 -8.93 19.25
C ALA A 81 -16.43 -7.62 19.42
N PRO A 82 -15.11 -7.68 19.66
CA PRO A 82 -14.27 -6.48 19.64
C PRO A 82 -14.38 -5.78 18.28
N THR A 83 -14.39 -4.45 18.29
CA THR A 83 -14.49 -3.63 17.09
C THR A 83 -13.41 -2.56 17.07
N MET A 84 -13.14 -2.00 15.88
CA MET A 84 -12.22 -0.89 15.71
C MET A 84 -12.96 0.44 15.81
N ARG A 85 -12.46 1.35 16.66
CA ARG A 85 -12.91 2.74 16.77
C ARG A 85 -11.69 3.66 16.85
N ASP A 86 -11.61 4.64 15.97
CA ASP A 86 -10.52 5.61 15.91
C ASP A 86 -9.11 4.98 15.95
N GLY A 87 -8.94 3.85 15.26
CA GLY A 87 -7.69 3.10 15.24
C GLY A 87 -7.38 2.34 16.54
N ARG A 88 -8.37 2.11 17.41
CA ARG A 88 -8.24 1.33 18.63
C ARG A 88 -9.20 0.14 18.65
N LEU A 89 -8.73 -0.98 19.13
CA LEU A 89 -9.58 -2.14 19.41
C LEU A 89 -10.30 -1.93 20.75
N VAL A 90 -11.62 -1.95 20.71
CA VAL A 90 -12.50 -1.65 21.85
C VAL A 90 -13.61 -2.70 21.96
N ILE A 91 -14.27 -2.75 23.12
CA ILE A 91 -15.43 -3.60 23.38
C ILE A 91 -16.69 -2.73 23.40
N PRO A 92 -17.73 -3.04 22.60
CA PRO A 92 -19.04 -2.39 22.72
C PRO A 92 -19.79 -2.92 23.96
N VAL A 93 -20.27 -1.99 24.80
CA VAL A 93 -20.93 -2.28 26.08
C VAL A 93 -22.20 -1.45 26.22
N VAL A 94 -23.22 -1.98 26.86
CA VAL A 94 -24.43 -1.21 27.22
C VAL A 94 -24.05 -0.13 28.24
N PRO A 95 -24.48 1.14 28.09
CA PRO A 95 -24.10 2.25 28.98
C PRO A 95 -24.29 2.00 30.47
N ALA A 96 -25.36 1.30 30.83
CA ALA A 96 -25.66 0.97 32.24
C ALA A 96 -24.58 0.09 32.90
N LEU A 97 -23.84 -0.69 32.09
CA LEU A 97 -22.84 -1.65 32.55
C LEU A 97 -21.39 -1.18 32.32
N LYS A 98 -21.20 0.04 31.77
CA LYS A 98 -19.87 0.58 31.45
C LYS A 98 -18.86 0.59 32.62
N ARG A 99 -19.33 0.71 33.87
CA ARG A 99 -18.45 0.72 35.05
C ARG A 99 -17.96 -0.67 35.45
N LYS A 100 -18.51 -1.73 34.88
CA LYS A 100 -18.09 -3.11 35.15
C LYS A 100 -16.80 -3.49 34.43
N ILE A 101 -16.48 -2.84 33.31
CA ILE A 101 -15.21 -3.02 32.58
C ILE A 101 -14.31 -1.83 32.93
N LYS A 102 -13.16 -2.10 33.52
CA LYS A 102 -12.14 -1.07 33.76
C LYS A 102 -11.53 -0.66 32.45
N GLY A 103 -11.58 0.62 32.10
CA GLY A 103 -11.03 1.11 30.86
C GLY A 103 -11.44 2.53 30.52
N ILE A 104 -11.13 2.96 29.32
CA ILE A 104 -11.40 4.29 28.79
C ILE A 104 -12.60 4.19 27.83
N VAL A 105 -13.60 5.04 28.02
CA VAL A 105 -14.69 5.22 27.03
C VAL A 105 -14.19 6.14 25.93
N HIS A 106 -14.15 5.63 24.69
CA HIS A 106 -13.68 6.40 23.52
C HIS A 106 -14.81 7.02 22.73
N ASP A 107 -15.94 6.31 22.63
CA ASP A 107 -17.03 6.72 21.76
C ASP A 107 -18.37 6.19 22.28
N GLU A 108 -19.44 6.75 21.76
CA GLU A 108 -20.81 6.34 22.01
C GLU A 108 -21.56 6.20 20.70
N SER A 109 -22.42 5.18 20.56
CA SER A 109 -23.24 5.04 19.36
C SER A 109 -24.18 6.23 19.20
N ALA A 110 -24.52 6.59 17.95
CA ALA A 110 -25.43 7.69 17.63
C ALA A 110 -26.81 7.58 18.32
N SER A 111 -27.23 6.35 18.68
CA SER A 111 -28.45 6.09 19.43
C SER A 111 -28.28 6.13 20.95
N GLY A 112 -27.07 6.33 21.46
CA GLY A 112 -26.76 6.29 22.88
C GLY A 112 -26.91 4.90 23.54
N LYS A 113 -27.14 3.84 22.75
CA LYS A 113 -27.41 2.49 23.28
C LYS A 113 -26.13 1.67 23.52
N THR A 114 -25.00 2.12 23.02
CA THR A 114 -23.73 1.40 23.13
C THR A 114 -22.61 2.38 23.39
N VAL A 115 -21.75 2.08 24.34
CA VAL A 115 -20.47 2.77 24.58
C VAL A 115 -19.32 1.86 24.18
N PHE A 116 -18.27 2.44 23.63
CA PHE A 116 -17.07 1.71 23.19
C PHE A 116 -15.96 1.91 24.20
N ILE A 117 -15.61 0.82 24.89
CA ILE A 117 -14.63 0.83 25.98
C ILE A 117 -13.33 0.20 25.50
N GLU A 118 -12.23 0.90 25.67
CA GLU A 118 -10.88 0.35 25.61
C GLU A 118 -10.51 -0.18 27.01
N PRO A 119 -10.42 -1.49 27.21
CA PRO A 119 -10.02 -2.04 28.50
C PRO A 119 -8.61 -1.61 28.89
N ALA A 120 -8.40 -1.36 30.19
CA ALA A 120 -7.13 -0.88 30.72
C ALA A 120 -5.93 -1.76 30.33
N GLU A 121 -6.16 -3.06 30.22
CA GLU A 121 -5.14 -4.07 29.91
C GLU A 121 -4.60 -3.97 28.46
N VAL A 122 -5.33 -3.28 27.55
CA VAL A 122 -4.92 -3.15 26.15
C VAL A 122 -4.55 -1.73 25.74
N VAL A 123 -4.67 -0.76 26.62
CA VAL A 123 -4.37 0.67 26.33
C VAL A 123 -2.95 0.86 25.82
N GLU A 124 -1.97 0.28 26.51
CA GLU A 124 -0.56 0.41 26.13
C GLU A 124 -0.28 -0.25 24.77
N ALA A 125 -0.85 -1.42 24.53
CA ALA A 125 -0.69 -2.13 23.26
C ALA A 125 -1.39 -1.39 22.10
N ASN A 126 -2.57 -0.79 22.31
CA ASN A 126 -3.23 0.08 21.34
C ASN A 126 -2.39 1.34 21.03
N ASN A 127 -1.76 1.94 22.04
CA ASN A 127 -0.84 3.05 21.82
C ASN A 127 0.37 2.62 20.98
N ARG A 128 0.91 1.41 21.25
CA ARG A 128 2.01 0.85 20.48
C ARG A 128 1.66 0.63 19.02
N ILE A 129 0.43 0.18 18.70
CA ILE A 129 -0.06 0.08 17.31
C ILE A 129 0.00 1.44 16.63
N ARG A 130 -0.50 2.51 17.27
CA ARG A 130 -0.49 3.86 16.66
C ARG A 130 0.92 4.40 16.41
N GLU A 131 1.86 4.11 17.31
CA GLU A 131 3.27 4.44 17.11
C GLU A 131 3.83 3.70 15.88
N LEU A 132 3.59 2.38 15.81
CA LEU A 132 4.05 1.54 14.71
C LEU A 132 3.43 1.93 13.36
N GLU A 133 2.15 2.32 13.32
CA GLU A 133 1.51 2.87 12.11
C GLU A 133 2.17 4.19 11.67
N GLY A 134 2.56 5.02 12.62
CA GLY A 134 3.34 6.24 12.38
C GLY A 134 4.73 5.92 11.83
N ASP A 135 5.41 4.94 12.42
CA ASP A 135 6.72 4.47 11.98
C ASP A 135 6.66 3.86 10.57
N GLU A 136 5.64 3.03 10.30
CA GLU A 136 5.41 2.46 8.97
C GLU A 136 5.27 3.56 7.91
N ARG A 137 4.46 4.58 8.18
CA ARG A 137 4.25 5.69 7.27
C ARG A 137 5.55 6.47 7.01
N ARG A 138 6.34 6.73 8.06
CA ARG A 138 7.64 7.40 7.94
C ARG A 138 8.63 6.57 7.12
N GLU A 139 8.68 5.26 7.35
CA GLU A 139 9.58 4.37 6.62
C GLU A 139 9.20 4.26 5.13
N ILE A 140 7.90 4.16 4.81
CA ILE A 140 7.41 4.18 3.43
C ILE A 140 7.83 5.48 2.73
N ILE A 141 7.65 6.63 3.37
CA ILE A 141 8.07 7.92 2.80
C ILE A 141 9.58 7.91 2.56
N ARG A 142 10.38 7.43 3.51
CA ARG A 142 11.84 7.33 3.37
C ARG A 142 12.24 6.50 2.14
N ILE A 143 11.64 5.32 1.98
CA ILE A 143 11.90 4.43 0.84
C ILE A 143 11.56 5.12 -0.49
N LEU A 144 10.41 5.78 -0.56
CA LEU A 144 9.96 6.46 -1.78
C LEU A 144 10.82 7.67 -2.11
N VAL A 145 11.22 8.46 -1.12
CA VAL A 145 12.14 9.61 -1.31
C VAL A 145 13.50 9.14 -1.78
N GLU A 146 14.06 8.09 -1.19
CA GLU A 146 15.33 7.50 -1.61
C GLU A 146 15.29 7.04 -3.06
N PHE A 147 14.23 6.31 -3.44
CA PHE A 147 14.05 5.88 -4.83
C PHE A 147 13.86 7.07 -5.79
N SER A 148 13.08 8.07 -5.40
CA SER A 148 12.86 9.28 -6.21
C SER A 148 14.15 10.04 -6.46
N ASN A 149 15.02 10.15 -5.45
CA ASN A 149 16.32 10.79 -5.60
C ASN A 149 17.25 9.99 -6.52
N LEU A 150 17.18 8.66 -6.50
CA LEU A 150 17.90 7.80 -7.43
C LEU A 150 17.38 7.92 -8.88
N LEU A 151 16.09 8.07 -9.05
CA LEU A 151 15.42 8.18 -10.36
C LEU A 151 15.69 9.54 -11.03
N ARG A 152 15.74 10.61 -10.24
CA ARG A 152 15.78 12.01 -10.72
C ARG A 152 16.84 12.30 -11.79
N PRO A 153 18.09 11.83 -11.68
CA PRO A 153 19.11 12.07 -12.71
C PRO A 153 18.77 11.43 -14.06
N SER A 154 17.99 10.36 -14.07
CA SER A 154 17.64 9.61 -15.27
C SER A 154 16.34 10.09 -15.95
N ILE A 155 15.65 11.08 -15.38
CA ILE A 155 14.37 11.56 -15.92
C ILE A 155 14.50 12.07 -17.36
N PRO A 156 15.51 12.86 -17.75
CA PRO A 156 15.66 13.32 -19.14
C PRO A 156 15.73 12.16 -20.14
N ASP A 157 16.54 11.13 -19.84
CA ASP A 157 16.74 9.98 -20.71
C ASP A 157 15.46 9.08 -20.76
N ILE A 158 14.72 9.02 -19.64
CA ILE A 158 13.43 8.31 -19.61
C ILE A 158 12.41 9.02 -20.50
N LEU A 159 12.35 10.35 -20.48
CA LEU A 159 11.49 11.15 -21.34
C LEU A 159 11.85 10.95 -22.82
N LEU A 160 13.14 10.92 -23.16
CA LEU A 160 13.62 10.63 -24.50
C LEU A 160 13.16 9.24 -24.98
N SER A 161 13.26 8.24 -24.10
CA SER A 161 12.77 6.89 -24.38
C SER A 161 11.26 6.85 -24.60
N TYR A 162 10.50 7.69 -23.90
CA TYR A 162 9.06 7.81 -24.04
C TYR A 162 8.67 8.44 -25.39
N GLU A 163 9.37 9.49 -25.81
CA GLU A 163 9.20 10.13 -27.12
C GLU A 163 9.49 9.14 -28.25
N PHE A 164 10.58 8.37 -28.14
CA PHE A 164 10.88 7.30 -29.09
C PHE A 164 9.75 6.25 -29.20
N LEU A 165 9.18 5.82 -28.08
CA LEU A 165 8.05 4.89 -28.11
C LEU A 165 6.83 5.48 -28.82
N ALA A 166 6.56 6.76 -28.64
CA ALA A 166 5.47 7.46 -29.34
C ALA A 166 5.72 7.52 -30.84
N GLU A 167 6.95 7.79 -31.30
CA GLU A 167 7.31 7.77 -32.73
C GLU A 167 7.16 6.36 -33.34
N ILE A 168 7.63 5.33 -32.64
CA ILE A 168 7.51 3.94 -33.11
C ILE A 168 6.05 3.50 -33.20
N ASP A 169 5.20 3.90 -32.28
CA ASP A 169 3.77 3.56 -32.31
C ASP A 169 3.04 4.28 -33.46
N PHE A 170 3.47 5.48 -33.82
CA PHE A 170 2.89 6.26 -34.91
C PHE A 170 3.24 5.70 -36.32
N ILE A 171 4.42 5.10 -36.52
CA ILE A 171 4.90 4.63 -37.83
C ILE A 171 3.97 3.56 -38.44
N PRO A 172 3.56 2.49 -37.76
CA PRO A 172 2.67 1.46 -38.33
C PRO A 172 1.28 2.02 -38.67
N VAL A 173 0.75 2.93 -37.85
CA VAL A 173 -0.56 3.56 -38.07
C VAL A 173 -0.54 4.41 -39.35
N SER A 174 0.50 5.22 -39.55
CA SER A 174 0.67 6.04 -40.73
C SER A 174 0.81 5.19 -42.01
N TYR A 175 1.56 4.09 -41.94
CA TYR A 175 1.74 3.18 -43.05
C TYR A 175 0.44 2.47 -43.47
N THR A 176 -0.36 2.01 -42.53
CA THR A 176 -1.65 1.37 -42.79
C THR A 176 -2.66 2.34 -43.39
N HIS A 177 -2.70 3.59 -42.95
CA HIS A 177 -3.55 4.64 -43.54
C HIS A 177 -3.14 5.00 -44.97
N LEU A 178 -1.86 5.19 -45.26
CA LEU A 178 -1.36 5.46 -46.60
C LEU A 178 -1.69 4.32 -47.57
N ARG A 179 -1.50 3.08 -47.15
CA ARG A 179 -1.80 1.90 -47.98
C ARG A 179 -3.29 1.71 -48.24
N ALA A 180 -4.16 2.06 -47.29
CA ALA A 180 -5.61 2.04 -47.49
C ALA A 180 -6.07 3.08 -48.53
N HIS A 181 -5.42 4.24 -48.61
CA HIS A 181 -5.69 5.28 -49.62
C HIS A 181 -5.20 4.87 -51.01
N GLU A 182 -4.06 4.20 -51.12
CA GLU A 182 -3.55 3.71 -52.43
C GLU A 182 -4.46 2.64 -53.06
N THR A 183 -5.03 1.74 -52.22
CA THR A 183 -5.95 0.70 -52.69
C THR A 183 -7.31 1.22 -53.12
N SER A 184 -7.75 2.38 -52.63
CA SER A 184 -9.02 3.03 -53.04
C SER A 184 -8.88 3.93 -54.28
N ALA A 185 -7.67 4.26 -54.70
CA ALA A 185 -7.43 5.06 -55.93
C ALA A 185 -7.36 4.24 -57.20
N HIS A 186 -7.45 2.91 -57.12
CA HIS A 186 -7.41 1.96 -58.28
C HIS A 186 -8.74 1.24 -58.53
N LEU A 187 -9.85 1.72 -58.00
CA LEU A 187 -11.23 1.35 -58.31
C LEU A 187 -11.98 2.53 -58.97
#